data_2083a96425ea068ca28c7bc7b0e0c882
#
_entry.id   2083a96425ea068ca28c7bc7b0e0c882
#
_cell.length_a   1.000
_cell.length_b   1.000
_cell.length_c   1.000
_cell.angle_alpha   90.00
_cell.angle_beta   90.00
_cell.angle_gamma   90.00
#
_symmetry.space_group_name_H-M   'P 1'
#
loop_
_entity.id
_entity.type
_entity.pdbx_description
1 polymer ?
#
loop_
_entity_poly.entity_id
_entity_poly.type
_entity_poly.pdbx_seq_one_letter_code
_entity_poly.pdbx_strand_id
1 'polypeptide(L)'
;TLAPYHPGLNHFYIHLMEMSPTPEIALPSCKALRKYCPSAGHLQHMPSHIYVLLGMWHDAVQVNIDASIVDSIYVLKEGIFNCYTGYRIHNLHFIAYAAMFLGSLQHAIEASYMINQSLPDELLREPVWNKYFESFLSVELHVLIRFGKWDDILKKDAPKDKQLHSHLNATLYYAKGIAWAVLGDTLKASESLLALQEATQLVPVDHVIHNNNCSKVLEIAYYMLLGEILYRQKNYQDAYVTLERAASLSEELVYDE
;
A
#
# COMPACT_ATOMS: atom_id res chain seq x y z
N THR A 1 25.17 -8.48 24.11
CA THR A 1 25.66 -7.85 22.85
C THR A 1 26.85 -6.95 23.13
N LEU A 2 27.89 -7.01 22.27
CA LEU A 2 29.13 -6.20 22.42
C LEU A 2 28.85 -4.69 22.12
N ALA A 3 27.79 -4.37 21.38
CA ALA A 3 27.44 -3.00 20.99
C ALA A 3 25.89 -2.80 20.94
N PRO A 4 25.21 -2.79 22.09
CA PRO A 4 23.74 -2.80 22.17
C PRO A 4 23.08 -1.52 21.61
N TYR A 5 23.85 -0.45 21.45
CA TYR A 5 23.34 0.84 20.94
C TYR A 5 23.81 1.18 19.53
N HIS A 6 24.50 0.25 18.86
CA HIS A 6 24.96 0.49 17.49
C HIS A 6 23.78 0.50 16.51
N PRO A 7 23.52 1.60 15.78
CA PRO A 7 22.31 1.72 14.95
C PRO A 7 22.21 0.63 13.88
N GLY A 8 23.29 0.41 13.12
CA GLY A 8 23.29 -0.58 12.06
C GLY A 8 23.05 -2.02 12.54
N LEU A 9 23.57 -2.39 13.72
CA LEU A 9 23.35 -3.74 14.27
C LEU A 9 21.88 -3.91 14.72
N ASN A 10 21.28 -2.89 15.32
CA ASN A 10 19.86 -2.93 15.70
C ASN A 10 18.97 -2.93 14.46
N HIS A 11 19.30 -2.17 13.43
CA HIS A 11 18.62 -2.14 12.14
C HIS A 11 18.60 -3.54 11.50
N PHE A 12 19.78 -4.13 11.24
CA PHE A 12 19.86 -5.47 10.64
C PHE A 12 19.26 -6.56 11.53
N TYR A 13 19.28 -6.39 12.83
CA TYR A 13 18.63 -7.34 13.73
C TYR A 13 17.09 -7.31 13.61
N ILE A 14 16.50 -6.15 13.39
CA ILE A 14 15.05 -6.04 13.10
C ILE A 14 14.74 -6.80 11.82
N HIS A 15 15.45 -6.56 10.72
CA HIS A 15 15.23 -7.30 9.46
C HIS A 15 15.38 -8.82 9.62
N LEU A 16 16.41 -9.26 10.35
CA LEU A 16 16.57 -10.68 10.63
C LEU A 16 15.37 -11.27 11.38
N MET A 17 14.79 -10.51 12.30
CA MET A 17 13.70 -10.98 13.15
C MET A 17 12.32 -10.89 12.51
N GLU A 18 12.13 -10.14 11.42
CA GLU A 18 10.88 -10.09 10.66
C GLU A 18 10.44 -11.47 10.16
N MET A 19 11.40 -12.30 9.75
CA MET A 19 11.16 -13.66 9.27
C MET A 19 11.24 -14.71 10.37
N SER A 20 11.38 -14.28 11.63
CA SER A 20 11.48 -15.17 12.79
C SER A 20 10.08 -15.56 13.32
N PRO A 21 9.92 -16.78 13.86
CA PRO A 21 8.71 -17.13 14.61
C PRO A 21 8.55 -16.38 15.95
N THR A 22 9.58 -15.60 16.36
CA THR A 22 9.62 -14.87 17.64
C THR A 22 10.07 -13.41 17.42
N PRO A 23 9.34 -12.60 16.60
CA PRO A 23 9.77 -11.24 16.26
C PRO A 23 9.82 -10.30 17.47
N GLU A 24 9.07 -10.59 18.54
CA GLU A 24 9.06 -9.82 19.79
C GLU A 24 10.43 -9.69 20.46
N ILE A 25 11.36 -10.58 20.17
CA ILE A 25 12.74 -10.53 20.70
C ILE A 25 13.48 -9.28 20.17
N ALA A 26 13.06 -8.70 19.06
CA ALA A 26 13.64 -7.47 18.51
C ALA A 26 13.12 -6.17 19.17
N LEU A 27 12.13 -6.21 20.05
CA LEU A 27 11.59 -5.00 20.71
C LEU A 27 12.64 -4.13 21.42
N PRO A 28 13.70 -4.69 22.07
CA PRO A 28 14.78 -3.86 22.61
C PRO A 28 15.55 -3.08 21.52
N SER A 29 15.76 -3.67 20.34
CA SER A 29 16.39 -3.01 19.19
C SER A 29 15.51 -1.89 18.62
N CYS A 30 14.20 -2.11 18.55
CA CYS A 30 13.23 -1.08 18.18
C CYS A 30 13.32 0.16 19.10
N LYS A 31 13.36 -0.07 20.41
CA LYS A 31 13.51 1.01 21.40
C LYS A 31 14.85 1.73 21.28
N ALA A 32 15.94 0.99 20.98
CA ALA A 32 17.27 1.57 20.80
C ALA A 32 17.31 2.51 19.59
N LEU A 33 16.78 2.12 18.43
CA LEU A 33 16.75 2.96 17.23
C LEU A 33 15.96 4.24 17.46
N ARG A 34 14.78 4.17 18.03
CA ARG A 34 13.96 5.35 18.35
C ARG A 34 14.69 6.35 19.25
N LYS A 35 15.42 5.86 20.23
CA LYS A 35 16.12 6.70 21.20
C LYS A 35 17.39 7.34 20.66
N TYR A 36 18.18 6.58 19.90
CA TYR A 36 19.56 6.99 19.56
C TYR A 36 19.69 7.55 18.15
N CYS A 37 18.68 7.41 17.29
CA CYS A 37 18.70 7.87 15.90
C CYS A 37 17.48 8.72 15.53
N PRO A 38 17.12 9.77 16.29
CA PRO A 38 15.86 10.51 16.08
C PRO A 38 15.81 11.27 14.75
N SER A 39 16.96 11.58 14.16
CA SER A 39 17.06 12.34 12.90
C SER A 39 17.29 11.47 11.66
N ALA A 40 17.15 10.16 11.78
CA ALA A 40 17.28 9.23 10.67
C ALA A 40 15.92 8.58 10.39
N GLY A 41 15.17 9.10 9.40
CA GLY A 41 13.80 8.69 9.11
C GLY A 41 13.66 7.19 8.94
N HIS A 42 14.48 6.57 8.09
CA HIS A 42 14.45 5.12 7.91
C HIS A 42 14.68 4.34 9.22
N LEU A 43 15.61 4.78 10.09
CA LEU A 43 15.84 4.11 11.37
C LEU A 43 14.70 4.34 12.37
N GLN A 44 13.97 5.45 12.27
CA GLN A 44 12.75 5.68 13.04
C GLN A 44 11.60 4.79 12.56
N HIS A 45 11.50 4.51 11.27
CA HIS A 45 10.53 3.63 10.66
C HIS A 45 10.73 2.14 11.05
N MET A 46 11.98 1.68 11.14
CA MET A 46 12.34 0.27 11.34
C MET A 46 11.54 -0.50 12.41
N PRO A 47 11.22 0.07 13.58
CA PRO A 47 10.38 -0.60 14.57
C PRO A 47 9.02 -1.06 14.04
N SER A 48 8.48 -0.39 13.02
CA SER A 48 7.15 -0.72 12.48
C SER A 48 7.08 -2.13 11.88
N HIS A 49 8.17 -2.65 11.34
CA HIS A 49 8.26 -4.03 10.84
C HIS A 49 7.93 -5.06 11.92
N ILE A 50 8.45 -4.85 13.12
CA ILE A 50 8.15 -5.71 14.27
C ILE A 50 6.75 -5.42 14.83
N TYR A 51 6.37 -4.14 14.89
CA TYR A 51 5.08 -3.74 15.46
C TYR A 51 3.89 -4.28 14.66
N VAL A 52 3.95 -4.33 13.33
CA VAL A 52 2.87 -4.90 12.50
C VAL A 52 2.73 -6.40 12.72
N LEU A 53 3.83 -7.13 12.89
CA LEU A 53 3.82 -8.57 13.19
C LEU A 53 3.22 -8.88 14.57
N LEU A 54 3.36 -7.96 15.51
CA LEU A 54 2.85 -8.09 16.88
C LEU A 54 1.45 -7.46 17.06
N GLY A 55 0.84 -6.92 16.02
CA GLY A 55 -0.45 -6.24 16.11
C GLY A 55 -0.41 -4.92 16.89
N MET A 56 0.77 -4.33 17.07
CA MET A 56 0.97 -3.03 17.73
C MET A 56 0.70 -1.88 16.77
N TRP A 57 -0.53 -1.83 16.24
CA TRP A 57 -0.90 -0.95 15.13
C TRP A 57 -0.73 0.54 15.44
N HIS A 58 -1.07 0.95 16.67
CA HIS A 58 -0.91 2.33 17.10
C HIS A 58 0.56 2.76 17.11
N ASP A 59 1.45 1.91 17.62
CA ASP A 59 2.88 2.19 17.65
C ASP A 59 3.45 2.21 16.22
N ALA A 60 2.99 1.31 15.33
CA ALA A 60 3.37 1.30 13.93
C ALA A 60 2.98 2.60 13.21
N VAL A 61 1.77 3.12 13.43
CA VAL A 61 1.35 4.42 12.91
C VAL A 61 2.25 5.54 13.44
N GLN A 62 2.49 5.59 14.75
CA GLN A 62 3.23 6.69 15.36
C GLN A 62 4.69 6.76 14.89
N VAL A 63 5.39 5.62 14.82
CA VAL A 63 6.80 5.64 14.38
C VAL A 63 6.95 6.06 12.92
N ASN A 64 5.98 5.73 12.08
CA ASN A 64 5.99 6.14 10.67
C ASN A 64 5.60 7.60 10.49
N ILE A 65 4.76 8.17 11.35
CA ILE A 65 4.52 9.63 11.40
C ILE A 65 5.83 10.34 11.74
N ASP A 66 6.52 9.92 12.80
CA ASP A 66 7.80 10.49 13.21
C ASP A 66 8.84 10.40 12.08
N ALA A 67 8.96 9.23 11.42
CA ALA A 67 9.85 9.00 10.30
C ALA A 67 9.54 9.89 9.09
N SER A 68 8.26 9.99 8.70
CA SER A 68 7.85 10.79 7.54
C SER A 68 8.06 12.29 7.75
N ILE A 69 8.00 12.79 8.99
CA ILE A 69 8.36 14.17 9.34
C ILE A 69 9.85 14.41 9.09
N VAL A 70 10.71 13.51 9.55
CA VAL A 70 12.16 13.61 9.34
C VAL A 70 12.50 13.62 7.85
N ASP A 71 11.94 12.70 7.07
CA ASP A 71 12.19 12.62 5.63
C ASP A 71 11.63 13.85 4.90
N SER A 72 10.51 14.41 5.36
CA SER A 72 9.95 15.65 4.80
C SER A 72 10.90 16.83 4.92
N ILE A 73 11.61 16.97 6.03
CA ILE A 73 12.60 18.03 6.24
C ILE A 73 13.71 17.93 5.21
N TYR A 74 14.18 16.71 4.91
CA TYR A 74 15.19 16.46 3.90
C TYR A 74 14.67 16.78 2.50
N VAL A 75 13.49 16.27 2.13
CA VAL A 75 12.87 16.49 0.82
C VAL A 75 12.61 17.99 0.56
N LEU A 76 12.18 18.74 1.57
CA LEU A 76 11.99 20.18 1.46
C LEU A 76 13.30 20.93 1.17
N LYS A 77 14.42 20.44 1.66
CA LYS A 77 15.73 21.07 1.47
C LYS A 77 16.38 20.68 0.15
N GLU A 78 16.33 19.40 -0.21
CA GLU A 78 17.08 18.81 -1.35
C GLU A 78 16.21 18.56 -2.60
N GLY A 79 14.88 18.83 -2.51
CA GLY A 79 13.92 18.58 -3.59
C GLY A 79 13.37 17.15 -3.59
N ILE A 80 12.52 16.84 -4.59
CA ILE A 80 11.78 15.57 -4.64
C ILE A 80 12.53 14.44 -5.38
N PHE A 81 13.53 14.76 -6.20
CA PHE A 81 14.28 13.79 -7.02
C PHE A 81 15.43 13.12 -6.23
N ASN A 82 15.09 12.46 -5.12
CA ASN A 82 16.07 11.73 -4.31
C ASN A 82 15.42 10.55 -3.56
N CYS A 83 16.23 9.64 -3.04
CA CYS A 83 15.75 8.41 -2.37
C CYS A 83 14.88 8.67 -1.12
N TYR A 84 15.00 9.82 -0.46
CA TYR A 84 14.16 10.14 0.70
C TYR A 84 12.69 10.38 0.33
N THR A 85 12.40 10.75 -0.92
CA THR A 85 11.01 10.75 -1.40
C THR A 85 10.43 9.33 -1.39
N GLY A 86 11.21 8.34 -1.83
CA GLY A 86 10.82 6.93 -1.77
C GLY A 86 10.61 6.44 -0.33
N TYR A 87 11.54 6.71 0.57
CA TYR A 87 11.39 6.37 2.00
C TYR A 87 10.16 7.02 2.62
N ARG A 88 9.91 8.30 2.30
CA ARG A 88 8.72 8.99 2.79
C ARG A 88 7.44 8.35 2.30
N ILE A 89 7.35 7.96 1.02
CA ILE A 89 6.20 7.25 0.46
C ILE A 89 6.01 5.91 1.18
N HIS A 90 7.08 5.18 1.40
CA HIS A 90 7.07 3.91 2.13
C HIS A 90 6.54 4.09 3.58
N ASN A 91 7.03 5.08 4.32
CA ASN A 91 6.54 5.40 5.67
C ASN A 91 5.04 5.74 5.65
N LEU A 92 4.60 6.56 4.69
CA LEU A 92 3.19 6.94 4.53
C LEU A 92 2.31 5.73 4.18
N HIS A 93 2.82 4.81 3.35
CA HIS A 93 2.14 3.55 3.05
C HIS A 93 1.97 2.69 4.31
N PHE A 94 3.01 2.59 5.15
CA PHE A 94 2.92 1.91 6.45
C PHE A 94 1.90 2.56 7.39
N ILE A 95 1.80 3.90 7.41
CA ILE A 95 0.75 4.59 8.17
C ILE A 95 -0.62 4.16 7.67
N ALA A 96 -0.86 4.21 6.35
CA ALA A 96 -2.15 3.83 5.77
C ALA A 96 -2.48 2.38 6.08
N TYR A 97 -1.53 1.46 5.90
CA TYR A 97 -1.68 0.04 6.20
C TYR A 97 -2.02 -0.21 7.67
N ALA A 98 -1.19 0.27 8.59
CA ALA A 98 -1.40 0.07 10.02
C ALA A 98 -2.70 0.74 10.52
N ALA A 99 -3.05 1.91 9.99
CA ALA A 99 -4.27 2.63 10.31
C ALA A 99 -5.54 1.89 9.84
N MET A 100 -5.49 1.17 8.72
CA MET A 100 -6.59 0.30 8.28
C MET A 100 -6.86 -0.85 9.25
N PHE A 101 -5.81 -1.43 9.87
CA PHE A 101 -5.96 -2.45 10.91
C PHE A 101 -6.37 -1.84 12.26
N LEU A 102 -5.86 -0.66 12.58
CA LEU A 102 -6.27 0.10 13.78
C LEU A 102 -7.73 0.57 13.72
N GLY A 103 -8.35 0.60 12.53
CA GLY A 103 -9.69 1.16 12.33
C GLY A 103 -9.71 2.69 12.31
N SER A 104 -8.58 3.35 12.06
CA SER A 104 -8.46 4.80 12.01
C SER A 104 -8.53 5.33 10.58
N LEU A 105 -9.75 5.67 10.13
CA LEU A 105 -9.95 6.30 8.83
C LEU A 105 -9.13 7.57 8.67
N GLN A 106 -9.07 8.40 9.72
CA GLN A 106 -8.38 9.70 9.65
C GLN A 106 -6.91 9.52 9.26
N HIS A 107 -6.13 8.71 10.01
CA HIS A 107 -4.73 8.48 9.70
C HIS A 107 -4.53 7.82 8.32
N ALA A 108 -5.41 6.87 7.96
CA ALA A 108 -5.30 6.17 6.68
C ALA A 108 -5.53 7.11 5.48
N ILE A 109 -6.56 7.96 5.55
CA ILE A 109 -6.88 8.90 4.45
C ILE A 109 -5.86 10.04 4.35
N GLU A 110 -5.40 10.58 5.48
CA GLU A 110 -4.36 11.60 5.51
C GLU A 110 -3.06 11.10 4.91
N ALA A 111 -2.63 9.89 5.29
CA ALA A 111 -1.43 9.27 4.74
C ALA A 111 -1.55 9.04 3.23
N SER A 112 -2.68 8.51 2.75
CA SER A 112 -2.90 8.31 1.30
C SER A 112 -2.91 9.62 0.52
N TYR A 113 -3.49 10.69 1.08
CA TYR A 113 -3.44 12.02 0.48
C TYR A 113 -2.00 12.55 0.40
N MET A 114 -1.20 12.36 1.45
CA MET A 114 0.21 12.74 1.46
C MET A 114 1.05 11.95 0.46
N ILE A 115 0.73 10.67 0.22
CA ILE A 115 1.34 9.88 -0.86
C ILE A 115 1.06 10.55 -2.20
N ASN A 116 -0.21 10.86 -2.50
CA ASN A 116 -0.61 11.48 -3.75
C ASN A 116 0.10 12.83 -3.97
N GLN A 117 0.25 13.63 -2.93
CA GLN A 117 0.99 14.90 -3.00
C GLN A 117 2.51 14.72 -3.20
N SER A 118 3.07 13.58 -2.78
CA SER A 118 4.50 13.28 -2.89
C SER A 118 4.88 12.74 -4.26
N LEU A 119 3.91 12.39 -5.10
CA LEU A 119 4.08 11.80 -6.42
C LEU A 119 3.44 12.68 -7.51
N PRO A 120 3.93 13.91 -7.74
CA PRO A 120 3.42 14.74 -8.81
C PRO A 120 3.77 14.16 -10.18
N ASP A 121 2.98 14.50 -11.21
CA ASP A 121 3.19 14.03 -12.58
C ASP A 121 4.62 14.28 -13.09
N GLU A 122 5.25 15.38 -12.69
CA GLU A 122 6.63 15.69 -13.04
C GLU A 122 7.59 14.57 -12.62
N LEU A 123 7.46 14.08 -11.39
CA LEU A 123 8.27 12.98 -10.88
C LEU A 123 7.93 11.66 -11.59
N LEU A 124 6.66 11.39 -11.82
CA LEU A 124 6.20 10.15 -12.46
C LEU A 124 6.50 10.10 -13.96
N ARG A 125 6.83 11.23 -14.62
CA ARG A 125 7.31 11.19 -16.01
C ARG A 125 8.72 10.63 -16.15
N GLU A 126 9.46 10.54 -15.06
CA GLU A 126 10.73 9.82 -15.01
C GLU A 126 10.47 8.31 -14.94
N PRO A 127 10.94 7.50 -15.92
CA PRO A 127 10.57 6.09 -16.06
C PRO A 127 10.81 5.25 -14.78
N VAL A 128 11.91 5.50 -14.06
CA VAL A 128 12.25 4.78 -12.83
C VAL A 128 11.20 5.07 -11.74
N TRP A 129 10.80 6.35 -11.58
CA TRP A 129 9.80 6.73 -10.59
C TRP A 129 8.42 6.17 -10.94
N ASN A 130 8.03 6.22 -12.20
CA ASN A 130 6.76 5.64 -12.64
C ASN A 130 6.71 4.14 -12.38
N LYS A 131 7.74 3.42 -12.77
CA LYS A 131 7.85 1.98 -12.61
C LYS A 131 7.64 1.50 -11.17
N TYR A 132 8.22 2.19 -10.20
CA TYR A 132 8.26 1.74 -8.80
C TYR A 132 7.24 2.44 -7.88
N PHE A 133 6.72 3.61 -8.26
CA PHE A 133 5.93 4.43 -7.34
C PHE A 133 4.53 4.81 -7.82
N GLU A 134 4.22 4.69 -9.11
CA GLU A 134 2.88 5.04 -9.61
C GLU A 134 1.77 4.25 -8.92
N SER A 135 2.01 2.98 -8.65
CA SER A 135 1.06 2.09 -7.99
C SER A 135 0.64 2.56 -6.58
N PHE A 136 1.49 3.31 -5.88
CA PHE A 136 1.15 3.85 -4.55
C PHE A 136 0.03 4.90 -4.59
N LEU A 137 -0.24 5.52 -5.74
CA LEU A 137 -1.40 6.41 -5.90
C LEU A 137 -2.73 5.70 -5.67
N SER A 138 -2.77 4.38 -5.80
CA SER A 138 -3.96 3.57 -5.56
C SER A 138 -4.28 3.33 -4.07
N VAL A 139 -3.38 3.66 -3.15
CA VAL A 139 -3.55 3.41 -1.71
C VAL A 139 -4.82 4.07 -1.17
N GLU A 140 -5.16 5.27 -1.64
CA GLU A 140 -6.41 5.94 -1.25
C GLU A 140 -7.65 5.10 -1.58
N LEU A 141 -7.67 4.42 -2.73
CA LEU A 141 -8.79 3.57 -3.14
C LEU A 141 -8.94 2.36 -2.20
N HIS A 142 -7.84 1.74 -1.79
CA HIS A 142 -7.87 0.66 -0.81
C HIS A 142 -8.35 1.12 0.56
N VAL A 143 -7.96 2.32 1.00
CA VAL A 143 -8.48 2.95 2.22
C VAL A 143 -10.00 3.16 2.12
N LEU A 144 -10.47 3.73 1.02
CA LEU A 144 -11.90 3.98 0.82
C LEU A 144 -12.72 2.68 0.79
N ILE A 145 -12.22 1.62 0.16
CA ILE A 145 -12.84 0.29 0.18
C ILE A 145 -12.89 -0.25 1.61
N ARG A 146 -11.77 -0.22 2.32
CA ARG A 146 -11.66 -0.74 3.70
C ARG A 146 -12.65 -0.12 4.66
N PHE A 147 -12.94 1.17 4.48
CA PHE A 147 -13.86 1.93 5.33
C PHE A 147 -15.27 2.10 4.73
N GLY A 148 -15.60 1.41 3.64
CA GLY A 148 -16.93 1.43 3.04
C GLY A 148 -17.36 2.78 2.49
N LYS A 149 -16.42 3.59 1.99
CA LYS A 149 -16.68 4.94 1.44
C LYS A 149 -17.13 4.89 -0.02
N TRP A 150 -18.20 4.15 -0.26
CA TRP A 150 -18.68 3.84 -1.62
C TRP A 150 -19.01 5.07 -2.45
N ASP A 151 -19.71 6.04 -1.88
CA ASP A 151 -20.06 7.28 -2.58
C ASP A 151 -18.81 8.10 -2.97
N ASP A 152 -17.77 8.08 -2.13
CA ASP A 152 -16.53 8.79 -2.40
C ASP A 152 -15.74 8.09 -3.52
N ILE A 153 -15.76 6.76 -3.59
CA ILE A 153 -15.18 5.99 -4.69
C ILE A 153 -15.90 6.30 -6.01
N LEU A 154 -17.23 6.29 -6.00
CA LEU A 154 -18.03 6.48 -7.22
C LEU A 154 -17.90 7.89 -7.80
N LYS A 155 -17.62 8.91 -6.98
CA LYS A 155 -17.36 10.29 -7.42
C LYS A 155 -15.99 10.52 -8.04
N LYS A 156 -15.04 9.58 -7.86
CA LYS A 156 -13.70 9.77 -8.41
C LYS A 156 -13.69 9.66 -9.93
N ASP A 157 -13.05 10.62 -10.56
CA ASP A 157 -12.81 10.62 -12.00
C ASP A 157 -11.60 9.75 -12.36
N ALA A 158 -11.60 9.21 -13.57
CA ALA A 158 -10.44 8.55 -14.13
C ALA A 158 -9.29 9.55 -14.35
N PRO A 159 -8.03 9.14 -14.18
CA PRO A 159 -6.90 10.01 -14.44
C PRO A 159 -6.92 10.48 -15.90
N LYS A 160 -6.51 11.76 -16.13
CA LYS A 160 -6.46 12.34 -17.48
C LYS A 160 -5.42 11.63 -18.36
N ASP A 161 -4.27 11.35 -17.82
CA ASP A 161 -3.20 10.60 -18.48
C ASP A 161 -3.23 9.14 -18.00
N LYS A 162 -3.99 8.32 -18.70
CA LYS A 162 -4.19 6.91 -18.33
C LYS A 162 -2.94 6.03 -18.54
N GLN A 163 -1.97 6.49 -19.32
CA GLN A 163 -0.70 5.78 -19.48
C GLN A 163 0.24 6.08 -18.33
N LEU A 164 0.35 7.35 -17.94
CA LEU A 164 1.15 7.77 -16.80
C LEU A 164 0.64 7.15 -15.49
N HIS A 165 -0.68 7.03 -15.35
CA HIS A 165 -1.37 6.53 -14.15
C HIS A 165 -2.09 5.21 -14.44
N SER A 166 -1.38 4.26 -15.04
CA SER A 166 -1.99 3.04 -15.57
C SER A 166 -2.51 2.10 -14.48
N HIS A 167 -1.75 1.91 -13.41
CA HIS A 167 -2.17 1.07 -12.27
C HIS A 167 -3.30 1.74 -11.47
N LEU A 168 -3.19 3.05 -11.21
CA LEU A 168 -4.26 3.81 -10.56
C LEU A 168 -5.57 3.71 -11.35
N ASN A 169 -5.50 3.85 -12.69
CA ASN A 169 -6.68 3.76 -13.55
C ASN A 169 -7.33 2.37 -13.47
N ALA A 170 -6.54 1.30 -13.50
CA ALA A 170 -7.04 -0.06 -13.34
C ALA A 170 -7.65 -0.28 -11.95
N THR A 171 -6.95 0.13 -10.90
CA THR A 171 -7.43 0.00 -9.51
C THR A 171 -8.69 0.82 -9.26
N LEU A 172 -8.88 1.96 -9.94
CA LEU A 172 -10.12 2.74 -9.86
C LEU A 172 -11.33 1.94 -10.36
N TYR A 173 -11.19 1.19 -11.46
CA TYR A 173 -12.28 0.33 -11.94
C TYR A 173 -12.55 -0.83 -10.99
N TYR A 174 -11.53 -1.42 -10.39
CA TYR A 174 -11.69 -2.38 -9.31
C TYR A 174 -12.50 -1.79 -8.15
N ALA A 175 -12.10 -0.63 -7.64
CA ALA A 175 -12.77 0.03 -6.52
C ALA A 175 -14.23 0.39 -6.83
N LYS A 176 -14.50 0.93 -8.03
CA LYS A 176 -15.86 1.23 -8.49
C LYS A 176 -16.71 -0.03 -8.64
N GLY A 177 -16.12 -1.10 -9.16
CA GLY A 177 -16.79 -2.39 -9.27
C GLY A 177 -17.22 -2.95 -7.92
N ILE A 178 -16.32 -2.94 -6.93
CA ILE A 178 -16.63 -3.32 -5.54
C ILE A 178 -17.76 -2.44 -4.97
N ALA A 179 -17.69 -1.11 -5.15
CA ALA A 179 -18.70 -0.20 -4.66
C ALA A 179 -20.08 -0.49 -5.27
N TRP A 180 -20.17 -0.68 -6.60
CA TRP A 180 -21.41 -1.05 -7.27
C TRP A 180 -21.95 -2.40 -6.81
N ALA A 181 -21.08 -3.41 -6.67
CA ALA A 181 -21.49 -4.73 -6.21
C ALA A 181 -22.09 -4.66 -4.79
N VAL A 182 -21.43 -3.96 -3.86
CA VAL A 182 -21.91 -3.80 -2.48
C VAL A 182 -23.23 -3.02 -2.42
N LEU A 183 -23.41 -2.03 -3.28
CA LEU A 183 -24.64 -1.25 -3.39
C LEU A 183 -25.78 -2.01 -4.12
N GLY A 184 -25.50 -3.20 -4.66
CA GLY A 184 -26.48 -4.09 -5.29
C GLY A 184 -26.64 -3.91 -6.80
N ASP A 185 -25.88 -3.02 -7.44
CA ASP A 185 -25.89 -2.82 -8.90
C ASP A 185 -24.84 -3.73 -9.57
N THR A 186 -25.19 -5.02 -9.70
CA THR A 186 -24.28 -6.01 -10.27
C THR A 186 -24.02 -5.81 -11.76
N LEU A 187 -24.87 -5.07 -12.48
CA LEU A 187 -24.64 -4.74 -13.89
C LEU A 187 -23.48 -3.74 -14.02
N LYS A 188 -23.54 -2.62 -13.28
CA LYS A 188 -22.42 -1.66 -13.27
C LYS A 188 -21.13 -2.25 -12.69
N ALA A 189 -21.24 -3.17 -11.73
CA ALA A 189 -20.10 -3.90 -11.23
C ALA A 189 -19.45 -4.74 -12.34
N SER A 190 -20.24 -5.43 -13.16
CA SER A 190 -19.75 -6.20 -14.31
C SER A 190 -19.13 -5.32 -15.41
N GLU A 191 -19.72 -4.15 -15.69
CA GLU A 191 -19.12 -3.15 -16.58
C GLU A 191 -17.76 -2.68 -16.06
N SER A 192 -17.67 -2.45 -14.74
CA SER A 192 -16.40 -2.07 -14.10
C SER A 192 -15.37 -3.18 -14.15
N LEU A 193 -15.77 -4.46 -14.08
CA LEU A 193 -14.89 -5.62 -14.24
C LEU A 193 -14.28 -5.68 -15.65
N LEU A 194 -15.08 -5.44 -16.68
CA LEU A 194 -14.59 -5.37 -18.06
C LEU A 194 -13.60 -4.19 -18.24
N ALA A 195 -13.94 -3.02 -17.70
CA ALA A 195 -13.07 -1.85 -17.74
C ALA A 195 -11.75 -2.07 -16.97
N LEU A 196 -11.78 -2.82 -15.86
CA LEU A 196 -10.57 -3.25 -15.15
C LEU A 196 -9.67 -4.11 -16.04
N GLN A 197 -10.25 -5.09 -16.76
CA GLN A 197 -9.47 -5.96 -17.66
C GLN A 197 -8.82 -5.15 -18.79
N GLU A 198 -9.55 -4.22 -19.41
CA GLU A 198 -9.02 -3.36 -20.45
C GLU A 198 -7.92 -2.43 -19.91
N ALA A 199 -8.14 -1.81 -18.74
CA ALA A 199 -7.17 -0.92 -18.12
C ALA A 199 -5.89 -1.66 -17.69
N THR A 200 -5.98 -2.90 -17.24
CA THR A 200 -4.82 -3.73 -16.88
C THR A 200 -3.87 -3.93 -18.06
N GLN A 201 -4.37 -3.97 -19.29
CA GLN A 201 -3.53 -4.12 -20.49
C GLN A 201 -2.67 -2.88 -20.78
N LEU A 202 -2.99 -1.73 -20.18
CA LEU A 202 -2.20 -0.51 -20.32
C LEU A 202 -1.03 -0.47 -19.33
N VAL A 203 -1.05 -1.32 -18.30
CA VAL A 203 0.00 -1.36 -17.28
C VAL A 203 1.25 -2.03 -17.85
N PRO A 204 2.39 -1.34 -17.89
CA PRO A 204 3.63 -1.92 -18.41
C PRO A 204 4.03 -3.16 -17.61
N VAL A 205 4.55 -4.17 -18.32
CA VAL A 205 4.88 -5.49 -17.75
C VAL A 205 5.96 -5.46 -16.66
N ASP A 206 6.78 -4.41 -16.68
CA ASP A 206 7.86 -4.22 -15.72
C ASP A 206 7.50 -3.29 -14.56
N HIS A 207 6.27 -2.78 -14.51
CA HIS A 207 5.79 -2.01 -13.37
C HIS A 207 5.58 -2.90 -12.16
N VAL A 208 5.99 -2.40 -11.00
CA VAL A 208 5.94 -3.15 -9.75
C VAL A 208 5.31 -2.31 -8.62
N ILE A 209 4.77 -3.01 -7.65
CA ILE A 209 4.53 -2.50 -6.31
C ILE A 209 5.40 -3.35 -5.38
N HIS A 210 6.37 -2.73 -4.73
CA HIS A 210 7.45 -3.45 -4.06
C HIS A 210 8.11 -4.47 -5.02
N ASN A 211 8.29 -5.72 -4.62
CA ASN A 211 8.87 -6.79 -5.44
C ASN A 211 7.86 -7.54 -6.32
N ASN A 212 6.61 -7.09 -6.39
CA ASN A 212 5.57 -7.79 -7.10
C ASN A 212 5.11 -7.03 -8.35
N ASN A 213 4.94 -7.74 -9.46
CA ASN A 213 4.44 -7.13 -10.69
C ASN A 213 3.02 -6.58 -10.48
N CYS A 214 2.77 -5.35 -10.93
CA CYS A 214 1.44 -4.74 -10.87
C CYS A 214 0.37 -5.59 -11.56
N SER A 215 0.70 -6.30 -12.65
CA SER A 215 -0.21 -7.21 -13.33
C SER A 215 -0.69 -8.36 -12.46
N LYS A 216 0.18 -8.93 -11.61
CA LYS A 216 -0.21 -9.98 -10.65
C LYS A 216 -1.15 -9.43 -9.57
N VAL A 217 -0.87 -8.25 -9.06
CA VAL A 217 -1.74 -7.60 -8.06
C VAL A 217 -3.12 -7.29 -8.66
N LEU A 218 -3.16 -6.83 -9.91
CA LEU A 218 -4.43 -6.58 -10.62
C LEU A 218 -5.18 -7.86 -10.99
N GLU A 219 -4.49 -8.98 -11.19
CA GLU A 219 -5.13 -10.29 -11.34
C GLU A 219 -5.87 -10.70 -10.05
N ILE A 220 -5.27 -10.46 -8.89
CA ILE A 220 -5.95 -10.67 -7.60
C ILE A 220 -7.18 -9.77 -7.51
N ALA A 221 -7.05 -8.48 -7.85
CA ALA A 221 -8.17 -7.54 -7.85
C ALA A 221 -9.31 -7.99 -8.79
N TYR A 222 -8.99 -8.57 -9.96
CA TYR A 222 -9.96 -9.13 -10.87
C TYR A 222 -10.77 -10.26 -10.22
N TYR A 223 -10.10 -11.27 -9.63
CA TYR A 223 -10.79 -12.38 -8.98
C TYR A 223 -11.57 -11.94 -7.74
N MET A 224 -11.05 -10.99 -6.98
CA MET A 224 -11.78 -10.39 -5.85
C MET A 224 -13.08 -9.73 -6.31
N LEU A 225 -13.05 -8.91 -7.37
CA LEU A 225 -14.24 -8.24 -7.89
C LEU A 225 -15.21 -9.23 -8.49
N LEU A 226 -14.74 -10.19 -9.29
CA LEU A 226 -15.59 -11.23 -9.88
C LEU A 226 -16.28 -12.04 -8.79
N GLY A 227 -15.54 -12.47 -7.76
CA GLY A 227 -16.10 -13.20 -6.64
C GLY A 227 -17.15 -12.42 -5.87
N GLU A 228 -16.94 -11.11 -5.64
CA GLU A 228 -17.93 -10.23 -5.02
C GLU A 228 -19.20 -10.10 -5.88
N ILE A 229 -19.07 -9.93 -7.19
CA ILE A 229 -20.22 -9.87 -8.13
C ILE A 229 -21.02 -11.15 -8.04
N LEU A 230 -20.38 -12.32 -8.16
CA LEU A 230 -21.03 -13.63 -8.08
C LEU A 230 -21.74 -13.83 -6.74
N TYR A 231 -21.13 -13.40 -5.65
CA TYR A 231 -21.72 -13.46 -4.32
C TYR A 231 -22.99 -12.63 -4.24
N ARG A 232 -22.99 -11.39 -4.77
CA ARG A 232 -24.19 -10.52 -4.80
C ARG A 232 -25.27 -11.05 -5.71
N GLN A 233 -24.91 -11.77 -6.77
CA GLN A 233 -25.84 -12.49 -7.64
C GLN A 233 -26.38 -13.78 -7.00
N LYS A 234 -25.96 -14.12 -5.78
CA LYS A 234 -26.31 -15.33 -5.04
C LYS A 234 -25.77 -16.64 -5.67
N ASN A 235 -24.81 -16.53 -6.56
CA ASN A 235 -24.08 -17.68 -7.10
C ASN A 235 -22.91 -18.01 -6.16
N TYR A 236 -23.25 -18.50 -4.97
CA TYR A 236 -22.28 -18.69 -3.88
C TYR A 236 -21.19 -19.72 -4.20
N GLN A 237 -21.54 -20.78 -4.93
CA GLN A 237 -20.57 -21.84 -5.29
C GLN A 237 -19.42 -21.27 -6.11
N ASP A 238 -19.72 -20.57 -7.20
CA ASP A 238 -18.71 -19.99 -8.07
C ASP A 238 -18.02 -18.80 -7.38
N ALA A 239 -18.74 -18.04 -6.53
CA ALA A 239 -18.15 -16.95 -5.76
C ALA A 239 -17.02 -17.44 -4.85
N TYR A 240 -17.24 -18.52 -4.09
CA TYR A 240 -16.21 -19.06 -3.19
C TYR A 240 -15.00 -19.61 -3.96
N VAL A 241 -15.21 -20.37 -5.04
CA VAL A 241 -14.11 -20.85 -5.89
C VAL A 241 -13.29 -19.68 -6.44
N THR A 242 -13.96 -18.60 -6.86
CA THR A 242 -13.31 -17.43 -7.42
C THR A 242 -12.52 -16.65 -6.33
N LEU A 243 -13.08 -16.49 -5.14
CA LEU A 243 -12.39 -15.84 -4.01
C LEU A 243 -11.21 -16.66 -3.48
N GLU A 244 -11.35 -17.99 -3.43
CA GLU A 244 -10.24 -18.91 -3.11
C GLU A 244 -9.09 -18.77 -4.13
N ARG A 245 -9.41 -18.57 -5.42
CA ARG A 245 -8.37 -18.30 -6.42
C ARG A 245 -7.65 -16.99 -6.13
N ALA A 246 -8.37 -15.92 -5.75
CA ALA A 246 -7.75 -14.64 -5.35
C ALA A 246 -6.83 -14.82 -4.13
N ALA A 247 -7.28 -15.57 -3.12
CA ALA A 247 -6.49 -15.87 -1.93
C ALA A 247 -5.21 -16.65 -2.29
N SER A 248 -5.32 -17.69 -3.10
CA SER A 248 -4.15 -18.48 -3.54
C SER A 248 -3.14 -17.62 -4.32
N LEU A 249 -3.61 -16.71 -5.19
CA LEU A 249 -2.71 -15.80 -5.91
C LEU A 249 -2.03 -14.80 -4.95
N SER A 250 -2.71 -14.39 -3.89
CA SER A 250 -2.10 -13.49 -2.89
C SER A 250 -0.99 -14.16 -2.09
N GLU A 251 -1.09 -15.48 -1.87
CA GLU A 251 -0.03 -16.27 -1.22
C GLU A 251 1.23 -16.43 -2.08
N GLU A 252 1.11 -16.24 -3.41
CA GLU A 252 2.24 -16.25 -4.33
C GLU A 252 3.03 -14.93 -4.36
N LEU A 253 2.52 -13.86 -3.72
CA LEU A 253 3.21 -12.58 -3.67
C LEU A 253 4.45 -12.67 -2.79
N VAL A 254 5.51 -12.00 -3.24
CA VAL A 254 6.80 -11.98 -2.54
C VAL A 254 6.79 -10.85 -1.52
N TYR A 255 7.21 -11.17 -0.31
CA TYR A 255 7.46 -10.15 0.72
C TYR A 255 8.55 -9.18 0.24
N ASP A 256 8.35 -7.92 0.51
CA ASP A 256 9.32 -6.85 0.34
C ASP A 256 9.30 -5.94 1.54
N GLU A 257 10.41 -5.32 1.77
CA GLU A 257 10.61 -4.36 2.84
C GLU A 257 10.28 -2.94 2.35
#